data_377daacaaa36aefa3e1939c55c656c7e
#
_entry.id   377daacaaa36aefa3e1939c55c656c7e
#
_cell.length_a   1.000
_cell.length_b   1.000
_cell.length_c   1.000
_cell.angle_alpha   90.00
_cell.angle_beta   90.00
_cell.angle_gamma   90.00
#
_symmetry.space_group_name_H-M   'P 1'
#
loop_
_entity.id
_entity.type
_entity.pdbx_description
1 polymer ?
#
loop_
_entity_poly.entity_id
_entity_poly.type
_entity_poly.pdbx_seq_one_letter_code
_entity_poly.pdbx_strand_id
1 'polypeptide(L)'
;MSIVRLSALAALALLVSACVTAPSPSEYRAPEPLKPVDAERLYSGRWLEVARLPMSITDGCVAGASNYTLVNETRVDVLDTCQIGTPDGREKSIGGRGEILDPGTNTRLRVRYVAGFVTWDYWILDRADDYSWFISADPTFEKLFIYTREIPTDAELQVLVRRSAELGYDVSKLEFPPAE
;
A
#
# COMPACT_ATOMS: atom_id res chain seq x y z
N MET A 1 42.57 7.86 54.50
CA MET A 1 41.67 8.71 53.68
C MET A 1 41.83 8.31 52.23
N SER A 2 40.97 7.42 51.71
CA SER A 2 41.01 6.96 50.31
C SER A 2 39.77 7.46 49.61
N ILE A 3 39.99 8.31 48.60
CA ILE A 3 38.92 8.89 47.81
C ILE A 3 38.63 7.93 46.63
N VAL A 4 37.46 7.29 46.69
CA VAL A 4 36.96 6.48 45.55
C VAL A 4 36.33 7.44 44.52
N ARG A 5 36.91 7.49 43.33
CA ARG A 5 36.35 8.20 42.19
C ARG A 5 35.38 7.27 41.47
N LEU A 6 34.09 7.54 41.56
CA LEU A 6 33.09 6.94 40.71
C LEU A 6 33.15 7.58 39.32
N SER A 7 33.55 6.79 38.33
CA SER A 7 33.43 7.17 36.90
C SER A 7 32.07 6.73 36.41
N ALA A 8 31.15 7.66 36.15
CA ALA A 8 29.89 7.41 35.49
C ALA A 8 30.11 7.30 34.00
N LEU A 9 30.01 6.09 33.44
CA LEU A 9 29.94 5.86 32.00
C LEU A 9 28.53 6.18 31.54
N ALA A 10 28.32 7.31 30.87
CA ALA A 10 27.11 7.62 30.13
C ALA A 10 27.11 6.85 28.81
N ALA A 11 26.32 5.78 28.74
CA ALA A 11 26.06 5.08 27.49
C ALA A 11 25.08 5.91 26.63
N LEU A 12 25.62 6.58 25.61
CA LEU A 12 24.84 7.31 24.61
C LEU A 12 24.24 6.28 23.62
N ALA A 13 22.97 5.90 23.84
CA ALA A 13 22.24 5.06 22.90
C ALA A 13 21.91 5.88 21.64
N LEU A 14 22.65 5.65 20.55
CA LEU A 14 22.33 6.16 19.22
C LEU A 14 21.08 5.42 18.71
N LEU A 15 19.91 6.07 18.82
CA LEU A 15 18.71 5.65 18.12
C LEU A 15 18.90 5.93 16.63
N VAL A 16 19.28 4.91 15.88
CA VAL A 16 19.26 4.96 14.42
C VAL A 16 17.80 4.85 13.98
N SER A 17 17.15 6.00 13.77
CA SER A 17 15.86 6.06 13.10
C SER A 17 16.08 5.71 11.62
N ALA A 18 15.82 4.46 11.25
CA ALA A 18 15.78 4.07 9.85
C ALA A 18 14.52 4.68 9.22
N CYS A 19 14.68 5.80 8.54
CA CYS A 19 13.64 6.34 7.67
C CYS A 19 13.45 5.36 6.49
N VAL A 20 12.28 4.76 6.37
CA VAL A 20 11.90 4.01 5.17
C VAL A 20 11.57 5.05 4.10
N THR A 21 12.45 5.19 3.13
CA THR A 21 12.30 6.11 2.00
C THR A 21 11.74 5.39 0.79
N ALA A 22 11.08 6.12 -0.12
CA ALA A 22 10.69 5.60 -1.42
C ALA A 22 11.92 5.18 -2.23
N PRO A 23 11.82 4.11 -3.07
CA PRO A 23 12.92 3.66 -3.90
C PRO A 23 13.34 4.73 -4.91
N SER A 24 14.59 4.69 -5.32
CA SER A 24 15.10 5.53 -6.41
C SER A 24 14.63 5.00 -7.77
N PRO A 25 14.56 5.83 -8.83
CA PRO A 25 14.16 5.37 -10.16
C PRO A 25 15.01 4.20 -10.71
N SER A 26 16.25 4.04 -10.25
CA SER A 26 17.14 2.92 -10.64
C SER A 26 16.71 1.57 -10.04
N GLU A 27 15.82 1.58 -9.04
CA GLU A 27 15.29 0.37 -8.39
C GLU A 27 13.93 -0.06 -8.98
N TYR A 28 13.37 0.72 -9.90
CA TYR A 28 12.08 0.41 -10.52
C TYR A 28 12.18 -0.84 -11.39
N ARG A 29 11.36 -1.85 -11.07
CA ARG A 29 11.30 -3.14 -11.76
C ARG A 29 9.87 -3.56 -12.10
N ALA A 30 8.89 -2.95 -11.48
CA ALA A 30 7.48 -3.20 -11.81
C ALA A 30 7.18 -2.80 -13.26
N PRO A 31 6.24 -3.47 -13.94
CA PRO A 31 5.84 -3.08 -15.28
C PRO A 31 5.22 -1.67 -15.28
N GLU A 32 5.32 -1.00 -16.41
CA GLU A 32 4.68 0.31 -16.58
C GLU A 32 3.15 0.17 -16.50
N PRO A 33 2.45 1.14 -15.90
CA PRO A 33 1.00 1.20 -15.90
C PRO A 33 0.39 1.11 -17.31
N LEU A 34 -0.61 0.26 -17.49
CA LEU A 34 -1.19 -0.03 -18.80
C LEU A 34 -2.14 1.07 -19.30
N LYS A 35 -2.79 1.78 -18.38
CA LYS A 35 -3.85 2.74 -18.71
C LYS A 35 -3.74 3.99 -17.83
N PRO A 36 -4.04 5.18 -18.37
CA PRO A 36 -4.16 6.37 -17.52
C PRO A 36 -5.35 6.23 -16.57
N VAL A 37 -5.28 6.96 -15.46
CA VAL A 37 -6.27 6.97 -14.39
C VAL A 37 -7.00 8.32 -14.39
N ASP A 38 -8.32 8.27 -14.31
CA ASP A 38 -9.13 9.38 -13.89
C ASP A 38 -9.02 9.49 -12.37
N ALA A 39 -8.40 10.58 -11.91
CA ALA A 39 -8.09 10.75 -10.49
C ALA A 39 -9.35 10.88 -9.63
N GLU A 40 -10.42 11.52 -10.12
CA GLU A 40 -11.67 11.69 -9.40
C GLU A 40 -12.38 10.35 -9.18
N ARG A 41 -12.28 9.45 -10.15
CA ARG A 41 -12.92 8.13 -10.08
C ARG A 41 -12.11 7.15 -9.25
N LEU A 42 -10.79 7.12 -9.37
CA LEU A 42 -9.97 6.15 -8.66
C LEU A 42 -9.67 6.58 -7.23
N TYR A 43 -9.21 7.83 -7.03
CA TYR A 43 -8.80 8.32 -5.72
C TYR A 43 -9.99 8.87 -4.93
N SER A 44 -11.09 8.13 -4.90
CA SER A 44 -12.30 8.46 -4.17
C SER A 44 -12.95 7.23 -3.54
N GLY A 45 -13.49 7.40 -2.33
CA GLY A 45 -14.25 6.38 -1.63
C GLY A 45 -13.44 5.15 -1.23
N ARG A 46 -14.15 4.08 -0.91
CA ARG A 46 -13.60 2.84 -0.37
C ARG A 46 -13.27 1.83 -1.46
N TRP A 47 -12.14 1.16 -1.28
CA TRP A 47 -11.68 0.03 -2.08
C TRP A 47 -11.36 -1.14 -1.16
N LEU A 48 -11.95 -2.30 -1.42
CA LEU A 48 -11.70 -3.54 -0.68
C LEU A 48 -10.43 -4.18 -1.19
N GLU A 49 -9.51 -4.55 -0.29
CA GLU A 49 -8.33 -5.34 -0.61
C GLU A 49 -8.73 -6.82 -0.63
N VAL A 50 -8.81 -7.41 -1.82
CA VAL A 50 -9.27 -8.80 -2.01
C VAL A 50 -8.13 -9.79 -2.23
N ALA A 51 -6.94 -9.31 -2.59
CA ALA A 51 -5.72 -10.11 -2.61
C ALA A 51 -4.48 -9.21 -2.49
N ARG A 52 -3.39 -9.80 -1.97
CA ARG A 52 -2.09 -9.12 -1.86
C ARG A 52 -0.93 -10.10 -1.85
N LEU A 53 0.27 -9.64 -2.15
CA LEU A 53 1.49 -10.34 -1.74
C LEU A 53 1.72 -10.14 -0.23
N PRO A 54 2.26 -11.16 0.49
CA PRO A 54 2.49 -11.09 1.93
C PRO A 54 3.40 -9.94 2.34
N MET A 55 3.07 -9.27 3.44
CA MET A 55 3.90 -8.24 4.07
C MET A 55 3.72 -8.30 5.58
N SER A 56 4.79 -8.11 6.34
CA SER A 56 4.75 -8.15 7.81
C SER A 56 3.80 -7.10 8.43
N ILE A 57 3.63 -5.96 7.79
CA ILE A 57 2.71 -4.91 8.28
C ILE A 57 1.23 -5.34 8.19
N THR A 58 0.91 -6.28 7.30
CA THR A 58 -0.45 -6.81 7.12
C THR A 58 -0.66 -8.16 7.81
N ASP A 59 0.30 -8.65 8.59
CA ASP A 59 0.17 -9.90 9.33
C ASP A 59 -1.07 -9.86 10.25
N GLY A 60 -1.93 -10.86 10.09
CA GLY A 60 -3.20 -10.97 10.81
C GLY A 60 -4.28 -9.99 10.37
N CYS A 61 -4.05 -9.16 9.34
CA CYS A 61 -5.07 -8.29 8.74
C CYS A 61 -6.01 -9.07 7.82
N VAL A 62 -7.30 -8.92 8.05
CA VAL A 62 -8.42 -9.36 7.18
C VAL A 62 -9.34 -8.17 6.91
N ALA A 63 -10.28 -8.31 5.99
CA ALA A 63 -11.22 -7.24 5.60
C ALA A 63 -10.49 -5.89 5.36
N GLY A 64 -9.37 -5.98 4.63
CA GLY A 64 -8.55 -4.81 4.30
C GLY A 64 -9.27 -3.84 3.36
N ALA A 65 -9.05 -2.55 3.56
CA ALA A 65 -9.57 -1.53 2.65
C ALA A 65 -8.69 -0.29 2.63
N SER A 66 -8.63 0.37 1.46
CA SER A 66 -8.08 1.70 1.30
C SER A 66 -9.20 2.70 1.00
N ASN A 67 -9.28 3.75 1.79
CA ASN A 67 -10.22 4.85 1.59
C ASN A 67 -9.44 6.06 1.07
N TYR A 68 -9.81 6.52 -0.13
CA TYR A 68 -9.19 7.68 -0.77
C TYR A 68 -10.12 8.88 -0.75
N THR A 69 -9.52 10.06 -0.56
CA THR A 69 -10.18 11.35 -0.74
C THR A 69 -9.27 12.24 -1.59
N LEU A 70 -9.66 12.49 -2.84
CA LEU A 70 -8.96 13.44 -3.69
C LEU A 70 -9.19 14.86 -3.14
N VAL A 71 -8.12 15.51 -2.70
CA VAL A 71 -8.19 16.86 -2.08
C VAL A 71 -8.04 17.96 -3.14
N ASN A 72 -7.19 17.72 -4.13
CA ASN A 72 -6.99 18.56 -5.30
C ASN A 72 -6.34 17.75 -6.42
N GLU A 73 -5.95 18.37 -7.52
CA GLU A 73 -5.42 17.69 -8.72
C GLU A 73 -4.24 16.73 -8.47
N THR A 74 -3.48 16.92 -7.38
CA THR A 74 -2.28 16.11 -7.10
C THR A 74 -2.25 15.52 -5.69
N ARG A 75 -3.18 15.91 -4.80
CA ARG A 75 -3.17 15.46 -3.41
C ARG A 75 -4.33 14.54 -3.09
N VAL A 76 -4.01 13.42 -2.46
CA VAL A 76 -4.96 12.39 -2.02
C VAL A 76 -4.76 12.14 -0.52
N ASP A 77 -5.80 12.25 0.29
CA ASP A 77 -5.77 11.73 1.65
C ASP A 77 -6.11 10.22 1.60
N VAL A 78 -5.32 9.43 2.32
CA VAL A 78 -5.42 7.96 2.33
C VAL A 78 -5.69 7.51 3.75
N LEU A 79 -6.64 6.59 3.92
CA LEU A 79 -6.88 5.87 5.18
C LEU A 79 -6.97 4.38 4.88
N ASP A 80 -5.91 3.65 5.22
CA ASP A 80 -5.89 2.20 5.11
C ASP A 80 -6.39 1.59 6.41
N THR A 81 -7.25 0.59 6.31
CA THR A 81 -7.88 -0.09 7.43
C THR A 81 -7.83 -1.60 7.24
N CYS A 82 -7.83 -2.36 8.32
CA CYS A 82 -8.10 -3.79 8.33
C CYS A 82 -8.64 -4.22 9.70
N GLN A 83 -9.24 -5.42 9.75
CA GLN A 83 -9.63 -6.07 10.99
C GLN A 83 -8.57 -7.09 11.41
N ILE A 84 -8.30 -7.22 12.69
CA ILE A 84 -7.27 -8.15 13.20
C ILE A 84 -7.90 -9.51 13.47
N GLY A 85 -7.43 -10.52 12.75
CA GLY A 85 -7.74 -11.94 12.94
C GLY A 85 -9.06 -12.39 12.31
N THR A 86 -10.15 -11.65 12.51
CA THR A 86 -11.48 -11.93 11.96
C THR A 86 -12.12 -10.65 11.42
N PRO A 87 -13.10 -10.72 10.50
CA PRO A 87 -13.80 -9.54 9.98
C PRO A 87 -14.46 -8.68 11.07
N ASP A 88 -14.89 -9.28 12.18
CA ASP A 88 -15.44 -8.57 13.34
C ASP A 88 -14.36 -8.21 14.38
N GLY A 89 -13.10 -8.39 14.05
CA GLY A 89 -11.96 -8.13 14.93
C GLY A 89 -11.74 -6.65 15.20
N ARG A 90 -10.73 -6.36 16.02
CA ARG A 90 -10.36 -4.97 16.29
C ARG A 90 -9.80 -4.30 15.04
N GLU A 91 -10.34 -3.14 14.70
CA GLU A 91 -9.82 -2.34 13.59
C GLU A 91 -8.38 -1.84 13.87
N LYS A 92 -7.55 -1.97 12.87
CA LYS A 92 -6.25 -1.32 12.74
C LYS A 92 -6.32 -0.36 11.56
N SER A 93 -5.88 0.87 11.74
CA SER A 93 -5.88 1.87 10.68
C SER A 93 -4.59 2.68 10.65
N ILE A 94 -4.26 3.18 9.47
CA ILE A 94 -3.14 4.09 9.26
C ILE A 94 -3.53 5.14 8.22
N GLY A 95 -3.38 6.41 8.59
CA GLY A 95 -3.60 7.54 7.69
C GLY A 95 -2.32 7.98 6.98
N GLY A 96 -2.44 8.38 5.73
CA GLY A 96 -1.34 8.89 4.92
C GLY A 96 -1.74 10.08 4.06
N ARG A 97 -0.72 10.83 3.62
CA ARG A 97 -0.86 11.91 2.63
C ARG A 97 -0.25 11.48 1.32
N GLY A 98 -1.09 11.32 0.31
CA GLY A 98 -0.72 10.94 -1.05
C GLY A 98 -0.43 12.14 -1.93
N GLU A 99 0.53 11.97 -2.83
CA GLU A 99 0.90 12.90 -3.89
C GLU A 99 0.93 12.14 -5.22
N ILE A 100 0.13 12.57 -6.20
CA ILE A 100 0.17 12.04 -7.56
C ILE A 100 1.43 12.57 -8.23
N LEU A 101 2.32 11.65 -8.62
CA LEU A 101 3.66 11.99 -9.14
C LEU A 101 3.67 12.25 -10.65
N ASP A 102 2.64 11.82 -11.37
CA ASP A 102 2.50 11.87 -12.83
C ASP A 102 1.16 12.51 -13.24
N PRO A 103 0.94 13.81 -12.96
CA PRO A 103 -0.28 14.51 -13.34
C PRO A 103 -0.58 14.35 -14.85
N GLY A 104 -1.83 14.01 -15.16
CA GLY A 104 -2.28 13.69 -16.52
C GLY A 104 -2.44 12.20 -16.77
N THR A 105 -1.52 11.34 -16.34
CA THR A 105 -1.71 9.88 -16.31
C THR A 105 -2.23 9.38 -14.96
N ASN A 106 -1.85 10.03 -13.87
CA ASN A 106 -2.32 9.83 -12.49
C ASN A 106 -2.16 8.38 -11.99
N THR A 107 -1.17 7.67 -12.50
CA THR A 107 -0.95 6.25 -12.21
C THR A 107 0.00 5.99 -11.08
N ARG A 108 0.72 7.01 -10.60
CA ARG A 108 1.77 6.89 -9.58
C ARG A 108 1.45 7.76 -8.39
N LEU A 109 1.21 7.11 -7.26
CA LEU A 109 0.88 7.76 -5.99
C LEU A 109 1.99 7.51 -4.99
N ARG A 110 2.56 8.59 -4.43
CA ARG A 110 3.46 8.51 -3.27
C ARG A 110 2.69 8.83 -2.00
N VAL A 111 2.68 7.91 -1.05
CA VAL A 111 2.01 8.12 0.23
C VAL A 111 3.04 8.23 1.36
N ARG A 112 2.88 9.28 2.17
CA ARG A 112 3.67 9.52 3.38
C ARG A 112 2.83 9.22 4.59
N TYR A 113 3.21 8.20 5.34
CA TYR A 113 2.59 7.76 6.59
C TYR A 113 3.41 8.24 7.80
N VAL A 114 2.82 8.16 9.00
CA VAL A 114 3.49 8.43 10.28
C VAL A 114 4.24 9.76 10.25
N ALA A 115 3.53 10.84 9.94
CA ALA A 115 4.11 12.19 9.81
C ALA A 115 5.27 12.28 8.80
N GLY A 116 5.32 11.38 7.82
CA GLY A 116 6.33 11.36 6.76
C GLY A 116 7.55 10.49 7.01
N PHE A 117 7.62 9.80 8.17
CA PHE A 117 8.74 8.87 8.45
C PHE A 117 8.71 7.59 7.60
N VAL A 118 7.53 7.21 7.08
CA VAL A 118 7.37 6.08 6.17
C VAL A 118 6.83 6.60 4.85
N THR A 119 7.51 6.30 3.76
CA THR A 119 7.09 6.71 2.42
C THR A 119 7.00 5.48 1.52
N TRP A 120 5.85 5.30 0.89
CA TRP A 120 5.60 4.22 -0.08
C TRP A 120 5.11 4.78 -1.39
N ASP A 121 5.61 4.21 -2.48
CA ASP A 121 5.13 4.48 -3.83
C ASP A 121 4.20 3.34 -4.27
N TYR A 122 3.04 3.73 -4.79
CA TYR A 122 2.04 2.83 -5.36
C TYR A 122 1.84 3.19 -6.83
N TRP A 123 1.96 2.19 -7.68
CA TRP A 123 1.67 2.31 -9.10
C TRP A 123 0.36 1.59 -9.40
N ILE A 124 -0.55 2.24 -10.10
CA ILE A 124 -1.78 1.62 -10.60
C ILE A 124 -1.45 0.96 -11.92
N LEU A 125 -1.12 -0.34 -11.86
CA LEU A 125 -0.63 -1.08 -13.02
C LEU A 125 -1.73 -1.33 -14.06
N ASP A 126 -2.95 -1.63 -13.59
CA ASP A 126 -4.12 -1.84 -14.45
C ASP A 126 -5.40 -1.55 -13.68
N ARG A 127 -6.49 -1.32 -14.42
CA ARG A 127 -7.81 -1.04 -13.87
C ARG A 127 -8.93 -1.41 -14.84
N ALA A 128 -10.12 -1.64 -14.31
CA ALA A 128 -11.35 -1.71 -15.10
C ALA A 128 -11.70 -0.35 -15.72
N ASP A 129 -12.32 -0.35 -16.89
CA ASP A 129 -12.76 0.89 -17.53
C ASP A 129 -13.92 1.55 -16.79
N ASP A 130 -14.73 0.75 -16.09
CA ASP A 130 -15.80 1.20 -15.18
C ASP A 130 -15.33 1.53 -13.77
N TYR A 131 -14.04 1.30 -13.43
CA TYR A 131 -13.47 1.45 -12.10
C TYR A 131 -14.10 0.55 -11.04
N SER A 132 -14.49 -0.66 -11.42
CA SER A 132 -14.93 -1.71 -10.47
C SER A 132 -13.76 -2.37 -9.74
N TRP A 133 -12.56 -2.37 -10.33
CA TRP A 133 -11.34 -2.91 -9.74
C TRP A 133 -10.09 -2.18 -10.24
N PHE A 134 -8.99 -2.30 -9.48
CA PHE A 134 -7.64 -1.97 -9.94
C PHE A 134 -6.59 -2.89 -9.31
N ILE A 135 -5.42 -2.98 -9.96
CA ILE A 135 -4.23 -3.67 -9.48
C ILE A 135 -3.18 -2.61 -9.19
N SER A 136 -2.70 -2.60 -7.95
CA SER A 136 -1.65 -1.68 -7.49
C SER A 136 -0.42 -2.45 -7.05
N ALA A 137 0.74 -1.84 -7.22
CA ALA A 137 2.02 -2.42 -6.86
C ALA A 137 3.01 -1.36 -6.40
N ASP A 138 4.11 -1.80 -5.78
CA ASP A 138 5.26 -0.94 -5.57
C ASP A 138 6.19 -0.96 -6.79
N PRO A 139 7.02 0.07 -7.01
CA PRO A 139 7.92 0.12 -8.17
C PRO A 139 9.04 -0.93 -8.14
N THR A 140 9.33 -1.57 -6.99
CA THR A 140 10.41 -2.55 -6.86
C THR A 140 10.00 -3.98 -7.23
N PHE A 141 8.73 -4.21 -7.58
CA PHE A 141 8.19 -5.52 -7.91
C PHE A 141 8.07 -6.49 -6.73
N GLU A 142 8.00 -5.95 -5.50
CA GLU A 142 7.94 -6.73 -4.27
C GLU A 142 6.54 -6.82 -3.68
N LYS A 143 5.67 -5.85 -4.00
CA LYS A 143 4.31 -5.77 -3.47
C LYS A 143 3.30 -5.74 -4.61
N LEU A 144 2.17 -6.35 -4.36
CA LEU A 144 0.99 -6.31 -5.22
C LEU A 144 -0.25 -6.31 -4.35
N PHE A 145 -1.23 -5.54 -4.77
CA PHE A 145 -2.56 -5.47 -4.18
C PHE A 145 -3.61 -5.51 -5.27
N ILE A 146 -4.68 -6.27 -5.04
CA ILE A 146 -5.87 -6.28 -5.88
C ILE A 146 -7.00 -5.66 -5.09
N TYR A 147 -7.57 -4.61 -5.66
CA TYR A 147 -8.66 -3.86 -5.06
C TYR A 147 -9.94 -3.93 -5.91
N THR A 148 -11.08 -4.03 -5.23
CA THR A 148 -12.40 -4.01 -5.86
C THR A 148 -13.34 -3.06 -5.12
N ARG A 149 -14.41 -2.60 -5.80
CA ARG A 149 -15.46 -1.80 -5.12
C ARG A 149 -16.37 -2.65 -4.27
N GLU A 150 -16.64 -3.87 -4.72
CA GLU A 150 -17.52 -4.83 -4.06
C GLU A 150 -16.79 -6.16 -3.89
N ILE A 151 -17.30 -7.05 -3.05
CA ILE A 151 -16.75 -8.41 -2.90
C ILE A 151 -16.93 -9.15 -4.23
N PRO A 152 -15.83 -9.55 -4.89
CA PRO A 152 -15.92 -10.24 -6.17
C PRO A 152 -16.41 -11.68 -5.99
N THR A 153 -17.06 -12.23 -7.00
CA THR A 153 -17.25 -13.68 -7.12
C THR A 153 -15.91 -14.38 -7.34
N ASP A 154 -15.83 -15.69 -7.07
CA ASP A 154 -14.62 -16.48 -7.31
C ASP A 154 -14.16 -16.37 -8.78
N ALA A 155 -15.09 -16.34 -9.72
CA ALA A 155 -14.78 -16.23 -11.14
C ALA A 155 -14.14 -14.87 -11.49
N GLU A 156 -14.65 -13.77 -10.93
CA GLU A 156 -14.09 -12.43 -11.09
C GLU A 156 -12.71 -12.33 -10.44
N LEU A 157 -12.55 -12.85 -9.23
CA LEU A 157 -11.27 -12.86 -8.53
C LEU A 157 -10.21 -13.64 -9.35
N GLN A 158 -10.56 -14.79 -9.93
CA GLN A 158 -9.66 -15.56 -10.79
C GLN A 158 -9.26 -14.79 -12.06
N VAL A 159 -10.13 -13.93 -12.60
CA VAL A 159 -9.75 -13.03 -13.72
C VAL A 159 -8.66 -12.06 -13.27
N LEU A 160 -8.80 -11.45 -12.09
CA LEU A 160 -7.84 -10.49 -11.56
C LEU A 160 -6.49 -11.16 -11.21
N VAL A 161 -6.53 -12.39 -10.68
CA VAL A 161 -5.33 -13.21 -10.43
C VAL A 161 -4.58 -13.48 -11.74
N ARG A 162 -5.28 -13.92 -12.80
CA ARG A 162 -4.64 -14.11 -14.12
C ARG A 162 -4.05 -12.80 -14.67
N ARG A 163 -4.75 -11.69 -14.50
CA ARG A 163 -4.26 -10.37 -14.91
C ARG A 163 -2.97 -10.00 -14.19
N SER A 164 -2.88 -10.32 -12.90
CA SER A 164 -1.65 -10.12 -12.11
C SER A 164 -0.50 -11.01 -12.60
N ALA A 165 -0.79 -12.25 -13.01
CA ALA A 165 0.21 -13.12 -13.62
C ALA A 165 0.69 -12.60 -14.98
N GLU A 166 -0.19 -12.04 -15.81
CA GLU A 166 0.16 -11.39 -17.08
C GLU A 166 1.06 -10.17 -16.88
N LEU A 167 0.94 -9.47 -15.75
CA LEU A 167 1.84 -8.40 -15.32
C LEU A 167 3.19 -8.92 -14.79
N GLY A 168 3.39 -10.24 -14.71
CA GLY A 168 4.65 -10.89 -14.34
C GLY A 168 4.77 -11.27 -12.86
N TYR A 169 3.72 -11.09 -12.06
CA TYR A 169 3.76 -11.44 -10.63
C TYR A 169 3.60 -12.94 -10.37
N ASP A 170 4.31 -13.45 -9.37
CA ASP A 170 4.16 -14.82 -8.87
C ASP A 170 2.87 -14.93 -8.04
N VAL A 171 1.76 -15.21 -8.73
CA VAL A 171 0.43 -15.29 -8.13
C VAL A 171 0.26 -16.49 -7.18
N SER A 172 1.18 -17.46 -7.18
CA SER A 172 1.16 -18.57 -6.22
C SER A 172 1.42 -18.10 -4.77
N LYS A 173 1.95 -16.90 -4.61
CA LYS A 173 2.24 -16.27 -3.31
C LYS A 173 1.13 -15.34 -2.82
N LEU A 174 0.07 -15.15 -3.59
CA LEU A 174 -1.02 -14.26 -3.18
C LEU A 174 -1.73 -14.80 -1.95
N GLU A 175 -1.98 -13.92 -1.00
CA GLU A 175 -2.93 -14.10 0.08
C GLU A 175 -4.30 -13.58 -0.34
N PHE A 176 -5.35 -14.27 0.11
CA PHE A 176 -6.74 -13.90 -0.10
C PHE A 176 -7.41 -13.73 1.28
N PRO A 177 -7.17 -12.59 1.95
CA PRO A 177 -7.78 -12.36 3.25
C PRO A 177 -9.31 -12.32 3.09
N PRO A 178 -10.06 -12.90 4.05
CA PRO A 178 -11.52 -12.77 4.04
C PRO A 178 -11.90 -11.30 3.90
N ALA A 179 -12.74 -10.98 2.90
CA ALA A 179 -13.45 -9.72 2.85
C ALA A 179 -14.61 -9.77 3.85
N GLU A 180 -15.17 -8.66 4.22
CA GLU A 180 -16.22 -8.50 5.25
C GLU A 180 -17.16 -9.68 5.41
#